data_0effb29214c20159535e382ffaf0d5ad
#
_entry.id   0effb29214c20159535e382ffaf0d5ad
#
_cell.length_a   1.000
_cell.length_b   1.000
_cell.length_c   1.000
_cell.angle_alpha   90.00
_cell.angle_beta   90.00
_cell.angle_gamma   90.00
#
_symmetry.space_group_name_H-M   'P 1'
#
loop_
_entity.id
_entity.type
_entity.pdbx_description
1 polymer ?
#
loop_
_entity_poly.entity_id
_entity_poly.type
_entity_poly.pdbx_seq_one_letter_code
_entity_poly.pdbx_strand_id
1 'polypeptide(L)'
;MHHFGLVGLFLASVVGAMPLEAEAGGFPGAVEWTSGYELKSTDVIVPVDGVEYVVKEDVYLASLKAAGIKIGAPELDPSWVSYNASDIPDLEDAEASEGGNKKRASCDNTNYIVTDKTETFVDWDMQMSPVVCAVGDMDISVSSGYSISNTVGGSAGIDIKFIKDRLGSSLGINYSRTWTTQTSVITKGTVKNGNCGVMITKPITTRRSGRQFRGCVGSARQIGTWYADSRKDGSYNGIKWIEGAISMCVKRGNNPPLSRCHGQGNFR
;
A
#
# COMPACT_ATOMS: atom_id res chain seq x y z
N MET A 1 58.98 9.58 -61.16
CA MET A 1 57.56 9.21 -60.81
C MET A 1 57.48 9.13 -59.30
N HIS A 2 56.94 10.18 -58.70
CA HIS A 2 56.86 10.34 -57.25
C HIS A 2 55.44 9.95 -56.79
N HIS A 3 55.32 8.95 -55.92
CA HIS A 3 54.06 8.65 -55.25
C HIS A 3 54.09 9.26 -53.85
N PHE A 4 53.23 10.24 -53.65
CA PHE A 4 52.94 10.78 -52.35
C PHE A 4 51.91 9.87 -51.66
N GLY A 5 52.27 9.24 -50.55
CA GLY A 5 51.35 8.53 -49.66
C GLY A 5 50.76 9.51 -48.67
N LEU A 6 49.45 9.65 -48.66
CA LEU A 6 48.70 10.45 -47.69
C LEU A 6 48.51 9.60 -46.43
N VAL A 7 49.11 10.00 -45.32
CA VAL A 7 48.87 9.41 -43.99
C VAL A 7 47.69 10.13 -43.37
N GLY A 8 46.54 9.47 -43.35
CA GLY A 8 45.35 9.94 -42.66
C GLY A 8 45.46 9.69 -41.13
N LEU A 9 45.53 10.76 -40.37
CA LEU A 9 45.50 10.74 -38.91
C LEU A 9 44.05 10.53 -38.45
N PHE A 10 43.67 9.31 -38.00
CA PHE A 10 42.44 9.06 -37.33
C PHE A 10 42.56 9.51 -35.86
N LEU A 11 41.95 10.64 -35.51
CA LEU A 11 41.67 11.03 -34.13
C LEU A 11 40.51 10.18 -33.61
N ALA A 12 40.83 9.12 -32.83
CA ALA A 12 39.88 8.40 -32.07
C ALA A 12 39.45 9.26 -30.87
N SER A 13 38.26 9.84 -30.92
CA SER A 13 37.62 10.47 -29.77
C SER A 13 37.24 9.37 -28.78
N VAL A 14 38.05 9.23 -27.72
CA VAL A 14 37.68 8.45 -26.55
C VAL A 14 36.57 9.22 -25.83
N VAL A 15 35.31 8.89 -26.15
CA VAL A 15 34.18 9.26 -25.29
C VAL A 15 34.34 8.41 -24.03
N GLY A 16 34.89 9.02 -22.99
CA GLY A 16 34.94 8.43 -21.66
C GLY A 16 33.49 8.19 -21.21
N ALA A 17 33.05 6.95 -21.24
CA ALA A 17 31.87 6.54 -20.50
C ALA A 17 32.20 6.82 -19.02
N MET A 18 31.57 7.85 -18.45
CA MET A 18 31.54 7.99 -17.00
C MET A 18 30.95 6.68 -16.46
N PRO A 19 31.58 6.03 -15.47
CA PRO A 19 30.95 4.91 -14.81
C PRO A 19 29.62 5.44 -14.23
N LEU A 20 28.50 4.86 -14.64
CA LEU A 20 27.26 5.01 -13.90
C LEU A 20 27.57 4.48 -12.50
N GLU A 21 27.68 5.36 -11.50
CA GLU A 21 27.69 4.94 -10.11
C GLU A 21 26.45 4.06 -9.93
N ALA A 22 26.66 2.82 -9.48
CA ALA A 22 25.57 1.92 -9.16
C ALA A 22 24.71 2.61 -8.09
N GLU A 23 23.49 3.01 -8.47
CA GLU A 23 22.60 3.73 -7.57
C GLU A 23 22.28 2.82 -6.37
N ALA A 24 22.60 3.27 -5.18
CA ALA A 24 22.40 2.52 -3.95
C ALA A 24 20.89 2.21 -3.79
N GLY A 25 20.54 0.93 -3.61
CA GLY A 25 19.14 0.49 -3.53
C GLY A 25 18.31 0.75 -4.79
N GLY A 26 18.91 1.10 -5.94
CA GLY A 26 18.20 1.40 -7.18
C GLY A 26 17.55 2.78 -7.22
N PHE A 27 17.85 3.67 -6.28
CA PHE A 27 17.35 5.04 -6.25
C PHE A 27 18.47 6.06 -6.43
N PRO A 28 18.29 7.06 -7.31
CA PRO A 28 19.24 8.16 -7.46
C PRO A 28 19.50 8.90 -6.15
N GLY A 29 20.77 9.02 -5.74
CA GLY A 29 21.16 9.76 -4.55
C GLY A 29 20.74 9.13 -3.22
N ALA A 30 20.37 7.85 -3.21
CA ALA A 30 20.09 7.11 -2.00
C ALA A 30 21.35 6.95 -1.14
N VAL A 31 21.17 7.03 0.17
CA VAL A 31 22.21 6.72 1.17
C VAL A 31 21.72 5.60 2.08
N GLU A 32 22.60 4.71 2.47
CA GLU A 32 22.26 3.68 3.46
C GLU A 32 21.85 4.35 4.78
N TRP A 33 20.71 3.91 5.32
CA TRP A 33 20.22 4.42 6.58
C TRP A 33 21.03 3.87 7.75
N THR A 34 21.31 4.74 8.70
CA THR A 34 21.98 4.36 9.96
C THR A 34 21.16 4.86 11.15
N SER A 35 21.28 4.21 12.31
CA SER A 35 20.51 4.56 13.52
C SER A 35 20.72 6.00 14.03
N GLY A 36 21.79 6.69 13.57
CA GLY A 36 22.06 8.09 13.88
C GLY A 36 21.49 9.08 12.86
N TYR A 37 20.86 8.60 11.78
CA TYR A 37 20.32 9.49 10.76
C TYR A 37 19.10 10.27 11.27
N GLU A 38 19.13 11.59 11.17
CA GLU A 38 18.01 12.48 11.47
C GLU A 38 17.14 12.63 10.23
N LEU A 39 15.95 12.02 10.24
CA LEU A 39 15.02 12.03 9.13
C LEU A 39 14.46 13.43 8.89
N LYS A 40 14.57 13.93 7.67
CA LYS A 40 13.98 15.20 7.24
C LYS A 40 12.58 14.95 6.66
N SER A 41 11.74 15.96 6.67
CA SER A 41 10.37 15.88 6.14
C SER A 41 10.28 15.61 4.63
N THR A 42 11.41 15.70 3.90
CA THR A 42 11.52 15.38 2.48
C THR A 42 12.14 14.02 2.22
N ASP A 43 12.46 13.27 3.26
CA ASP A 43 13.13 11.99 3.17
C ASP A 43 12.16 10.85 3.49
N VAL A 44 12.38 9.72 2.86
CA VAL A 44 11.71 8.45 3.17
C VAL A 44 12.76 7.38 3.40
N ILE A 45 12.49 6.46 4.32
CA ILE A 45 13.30 5.26 4.52
C ILE A 45 12.60 4.12 3.79
N VAL A 46 13.32 3.49 2.87
CA VAL A 46 12.83 2.40 2.03
C VAL A 46 13.70 1.17 2.24
N PRO A 47 13.13 0.01 2.59
CA PRO A 47 13.88 -1.24 2.63
C PRO A 47 13.98 -1.82 1.22
N VAL A 48 15.20 -2.19 0.82
CA VAL A 48 15.51 -2.88 -0.43
C VAL A 48 16.46 -4.03 -0.12
N ASP A 49 16.05 -5.25 -0.42
CA ASP A 49 16.86 -6.46 -0.23
C ASP A 49 17.48 -6.61 1.17
N GLY A 50 16.75 -6.15 2.20
CA GLY A 50 17.17 -6.26 3.60
C GLY A 50 18.11 -5.14 4.07
N VAL A 51 18.35 -4.13 3.24
CA VAL A 51 19.08 -2.90 3.58
C VAL A 51 18.10 -1.73 3.51
N GLU A 52 18.16 -0.84 4.48
CA GLU A 52 17.35 0.37 4.51
C GLU A 52 18.10 1.54 3.87
N TYR A 53 17.43 2.27 3.00
CA TYR A 53 17.96 3.44 2.32
C TYR A 53 17.15 4.69 2.63
N VAL A 54 17.84 5.79 2.83
CA VAL A 54 17.22 7.12 2.84
C VAL A 54 17.19 7.64 1.42
N VAL A 55 15.99 7.95 0.95
CA VAL A 55 15.70 8.41 -0.41
C VAL A 55 14.91 9.71 -0.32
N LYS A 56 15.05 10.61 -1.27
CA LYS A 56 14.15 11.75 -1.37
C LYS A 56 12.75 11.28 -1.75
N GLU A 57 11.72 11.84 -1.12
CA GLU A 57 10.34 11.40 -1.33
C GLU A 57 9.89 11.52 -2.79
N ASP A 58 10.27 12.58 -3.48
CA ASP A 58 9.97 12.80 -4.90
C ASP A 58 10.62 11.73 -5.80
N VAL A 59 11.87 11.34 -5.51
CA VAL A 59 12.57 10.24 -6.20
C VAL A 59 11.85 8.91 -5.95
N TYR A 60 11.48 8.62 -4.69
CA TYR A 60 10.73 7.42 -4.35
C TYR A 60 9.40 7.35 -5.08
N LEU A 61 8.61 8.42 -5.02
CA LEU A 61 7.31 8.47 -5.70
C LEU A 61 7.43 8.38 -7.23
N ALA A 62 8.47 8.97 -7.82
CA ALA A 62 8.75 8.84 -9.24
C ALA A 62 9.09 7.40 -9.64
N SER A 63 9.89 6.69 -8.83
CA SER A 63 10.22 5.28 -9.07
C SER A 63 9.00 4.37 -8.98
N LEU A 64 8.14 4.59 -8.00
CA LEU A 64 6.89 3.83 -7.87
C LEU A 64 5.97 4.05 -9.08
N LYS A 65 5.85 5.29 -9.53
CA LYS A 65 5.08 5.62 -10.74
C LYS A 65 5.65 4.94 -11.98
N ALA A 66 6.98 4.92 -12.13
CA ALA A 66 7.65 4.20 -13.23
C ALA A 66 7.40 2.69 -13.17
N ALA A 67 7.29 2.12 -11.97
CA ALA A 67 6.91 0.71 -11.75
C ALA A 67 5.39 0.44 -11.90
N GLY A 68 4.59 1.43 -12.31
CA GLY A 68 3.14 1.29 -12.47
C GLY A 68 2.34 1.28 -11.16
N ILE A 69 2.97 1.64 -10.04
CA ILE A 69 2.32 1.73 -8.73
C ILE A 69 1.64 3.08 -8.61
N LYS A 70 0.35 3.09 -8.35
CA LYS A 70 -0.44 4.32 -8.20
C LYS A 70 -0.12 5.00 -6.87
N ILE A 71 -0.20 6.32 -6.84
CA ILE A 71 -0.10 7.10 -5.61
C ILE A 71 -1.50 7.42 -5.11
N GLY A 72 -1.80 6.96 -3.90
CA GLY A 72 -3.12 7.03 -3.28
C GLY A 72 -4.03 5.85 -3.64
N ALA A 73 -4.96 5.54 -2.75
CA ALA A 73 -5.94 4.49 -2.95
C ALA A 73 -6.82 4.81 -4.17
N PRO A 74 -7.02 3.87 -5.10
CA PRO A 74 -7.96 4.05 -6.19
C PRO A 74 -9.38 4.19 -5.63
N GLU A 75 -10.17 5.06 -6.25
CA GLU A 75 -11.59 5.18 -5.91
C GLU A 75 -12.29 3.85 -6.17
N LEU A 76 -13.20 3.50 -5.26
CA LEU A 76 -14.10 2.37 -5.47
C LEU A 76 -15.10 2.78 -6.55
N ASP A 77 -15.38 1.89 -7.49
CA ASP A 77 -16.40 2.12 -8.50
C ASP A 77 -17.74 2.44 -7.80
N PRO A 78 -18.34 3.59 -8.06
CA PRO A 78 -19.63 3.96 -7.42
C PRO A 78 -20.72 2.91 -7.64
N SER A 79 -20.69 2.20 -8.76
CA SER A 79 -21.62 1.10 -9.04
C SER A 79 -21.43 -0.08 -8.07
N TRP A 80 -20.28 -0.18 -7.43
CA TRP A 80 -19.97 -1.21 -6.44
C TRP A 80 -20.43 -0.84 -5.03
N VAL A 81 -20.69 0.45 -4.76
CA VAL A 81 -21.04 0.94 -3.42
C VAL A 81 -22.56 1.10 -3.25
N SER A 82 -23.32 1.11 -4.33
CA SER A 82 -24.70 1.57 -4.37
C SER A 82 -25.79 0.49 -4.35
N TYR A 83 -25.51 -0.69 -3.80
CA TYR A 83 -26.59 -1.61 -3.47
C TYR A 83 -27.23 -1.18 -2.15
N ASN A 84 -28.46 -0.70 -2.20
CA ASN A 84 -29.29 -0.61 -1.00
C ASN A 84 -29.63 -2.02 -0.53
N ALA A 85 -29.69 -2.22 0.79
CA ALA A 85 -30.10 -3.52 1.34
C ALA A 85 -31.46 -3.99 0.82
N SER A 86 -32.35 -3.05 0.43
CA SER A 86 -33.65 -3.30 -0.22
C SER A 86 -33.53 -3.81 -1.66
N ASP A 87 -32.38 -3.65 -2.32
CA ASP A 87 -32.17 -4.11 -3.72
C ASP A 87 -31.68 -5.57 -3.75
N ILE A 88 -31.33 -6.12 -2.59
CA ILE A 88 -31.01 -7.51 -2.41
C ILE A 88 -32.29 -8.21 -1.99
N PRO A 89 -32.90 -9.06 -2.84
CA PRO A 89 -34.09 -9.79 -2.44
C PRO A 89 -33.79 -10.58 -1.16
N ASP A 90 -34.67 -10.49 -0.17
CA ASP A 90 -34.62 -11.29 1.04
C ASP A 90 -34.42 -12.74 0.66
N LEU A 91 -33.33 -13.35 1.16
CA LEU A 91 -32.97 -14.73 0.89
C LEU A 91 -33.66 -15.70 1.87
N GLU A 92 -34.58 -15.19 2.63
CA GLU A 92 -35.58 -15.95 3.39
C GLU A 92 -36.64 -16.37 2.38
N ASP A 93 -36.95 -17.63 2.30
CA ASP A 93 -38.01 -18.27 1.50
C ASP A 93 -37.63 -18.87 0.13
N ALA A 94 -36.50 -19.64 0.09
CA ALA A 94 -36.59 -20.87 -0.69
C ALA A 94 -37.03 -21.98 0.27
N GLU A 95 -38.27 -21.96 0.70
CA GLU A 95 -38.86 -23.08 1.40
C GLU A 95 -38.68 -24.34 0.54
N ALA A 96 -38.09 -25.34 1.18
CA ALA A 96 -37.98 -26.68 0.63
C ALA A 96 -39.39 -27.17 0.29
N SER A 97 -39.77 -27.17 -0.98
CA SER A 97 -40.94 -27.94 -1.42
C SER A 97 -40.66 -29.41 -1.17
N GLU A 98 -41.30 -29.96 -0.16
CA GLU A 98 -41.36 -31.42 0.08
C GLU A 98 -41.98 -32.10 -1.13
N GLY A 99 -41.20 -32.90 -1.83
CA GLY A 99 -41.72 -33.71 -2.96
C GLY A 99 -40.63 -34.52 -3.60
N GLY A 100 -40.47 -35.75 -3.15
CA GLY A 100 -39.76 -36.93 -3.60
C GLY A 100 -38.88 -36.85 -4.83
N ASN A 101 -37.66 -37.12 -4.62
CA ASN A 101 -36.53 -37.74 -5.34
C ASN A 101 -35.25 -37.12 -4.80
N LYS A 102 -34.25 -37.90 -4.43
CA LYS A 102 -32.92 -37.41 -4.05
C LYS A 102 -32.36 -36.61 -5.22
N LYS A 103 -32.78 -35.37 -5.31
CA LYS A 103 -32.22 -34.37 -6.24
C LYS A 103 -30.79 -34.09 -5.79
N ARG A 104 -29.89 -34.00 -6.78
CA ARG A 104 -28.56 -33.40 -6.66
C ARG A 104 -28.64 -32.24 -5.67
N ALA A 105 -27.68 -32.20 -4.75
CA ALA A 105 -27.60 -31.08 -3.80
C ALA A 105 -27.87 -29.76 -4.56
N SER A 106 -28.94 -29.06 -4.15
CA SER A 106 -29.32 -27.83 -4.82
C SER A 106 -28.13 -26.86 -4.76
N CYS A 107 -27.66 -26.39 -5.92
CA CYS A 107 -26.59 -25.41 -6.02
C CYS A 107 -27.08 -23.97 -5.76
N ASP A 108 -28.37 -23.78 -5.45
CA ASP A 108 -29.00 -22.47 -5.31
C ASP A 108 -28.37 -21.60 -4.22
N ASN A 109 -27.82 -22.23 -3.18
CA ASN A 109 -27.11 -21.57 -2.09
C ASN A 109 -25.57 -21.57 -2.22
N THR A 110 -25.05 -21.96 -3.38
CA THR A 110 -23.60 -21.95 -3.61
C THR A 110 -23.12 -20.51 -3.84
N ASN A 111 -22.21 -20.06 -3.00
CA ASN A 111 -21.54 -18.77 -3.16
C ASN A 111 -20.25 -18.91 -3.94
N TYR A 112 -19.93 -17.96 -4.81
CA TYR A 112 -18.63 -17.81 -5.43
C TYR A 112 -18.31 -16.36 -5.71
N ILE A 113 -17.02 -16.06 -5.86
CA ILE A 113 -16.51 -14.73 -6.15
C ILE A 113 -15.78 -14.71 -7.48
N VAL A 114 -15.85 -13.58 -8.15
CA VAL A 114 -15.07 -13.25 -9.33
C VAL A 114 -14.21 -12.05 -8.99
N THR A 115 -12.93 -12.13 -9.26
CA THR A 115 -12.01 -10.99 -9.16
C THR A 115 -11.99 -10.30 -10.51
N ASP A 116 -12.49 -9.07 -10.56
CA ASP A 116 -12.56 -8.28 -11.78
C ASP A 116 -11.30 -7.42 -11.96
N LYS A 117 -10.66 -6.99 -10.85
CA LYS A 117 -9.53 -6.07 -10.88
C LYS A 117 -8.50 -6.37 -9.78
N THR A 118 -7.24 -6.17 -10.10
CA THR A 118 -6.13 -6.17 -9.14
C THR A 118 -5.27 -4.95 -9.40
N GLU A 119 -5.05 -4.13 -8.37
CA GLU A 119 -4.28 -2.89 -8.46
C GLU A 119 -3.31 -2.79 -7.28
N THR A 120 -2.13 -2.25 -7.53
CA THR A 120 -1.15 -1.93 -6.48
C THR A 120 -0.99 -0.41 -6.40
N PHE A 121 -0.98 0.11 -5.19
CA PHE A 121 -0.86 1.54 -4.92
C PHE A 121 -0.14 1.78 -3.59
N VAL A 122 0.40 2.99 -3.43
CA VAL A 122 0.81 3.49 -2.12
C VAL A 122 -0.42 4.08 -1.43
N ASP A 123 -0.74 3.52 -0.29
CA ASP A 123 -1.90 3.96 0.50
C ASP A 123 -1.66 5.34 1.13
N TRP A 124 -2.71 5.90 1.73
CA TRP A 124 -2.61 7.14 2.49
C TRP A 124 -1.63 7.01 3.65
N ASP A 125 -1.08 8.15 4.05
CA ASP A 125 -0.18 8.21 5.20
C ASP A 125 -0.83 7.59 6.45
N MET A 126 -0.20 6.59 7.03
CA MET A 126 -0.65 5.90 8.23
C MET A 126 0.18 6.35 9.43
N GLN A 127 -0.49 6.72 10.51
CA GLN A 127 0.13 7.25 11.72
C GLN A 127 0.97 6.21 12.46
N MET A 128 2.17 6.60 12.91
CA MET A 128 3.10 5.77 13.68
C MET A 128 3.58 6.44 14.98
N SER A 129 3.14 7.66 15.26
CA SER A 129 3.44 8.39 16.50
C SER A 129 2.30 9.35 16.85
N PRO A 130 2.22 9.89 18.06
CA PRO A 130 1.38 11.06 18.34
C PRO A 130 1.78 12.23 17.45
N VAL A 131 0.86 13.19 17.26
CA VAL A 131 1.19 14.49 16.68
C VAL A 131 1.90 15.33 17.74
N VAL A 132 3.08 15.82 17.40
CA VAL A 132 3.84 16.74 18.25
C VAL A 132 3.87 18.12 17.60
N CYS A 133 3.46 19.15 18.32
CA CYS A 133 3.56 20.53 17.88
C CYS A 133 4.68 21.22 18.65
N ALA A 134 5.73 21.64 17.95
CA ALA A 134 6.99 22.05 18.56
C ALA A 134 6.98 23.50 19.03
N VAL A 135 7.30 23.70 20.31
CA VAL A 135 7.70 24.96 20.90
C VAL A 135 9.20 24.84 21.18
N GLY A 136 10.03 25.46 20.32
CA GLY A 136 11.42 25.04 20.15
C GLY A 136 11.50 23.80 19.25
N ASP A 137 12.71 23.34 18.91
CA ASP A 137 12.88 22.12 18.12
C ASP A 137 12.60 20.89 19.00
N MET A 138 11.81 19.94 18.50
CA MET A 138 11.42 18.73 19.24
C MET A 138 11.63 17.47 18.38
N ASP A 139 12.26 16.47 18.98
CA ASP A 139 12.41 15.15 18.32
C ASP A 139 11.13 14.32 18.47
N ILE A 140 10.76 13.65 17.39
CA ILE A 140 9.70 12.65 17.37
C ILE A 140 10.27 11.31 16.91
N SER A 141 9.70 10.24 17.44
CA SER A 141 10.05 8.87 17.06
C SER A 141 8.80 8.01 16.91
N VAL A 142 8.96 6.86 16.28
CA VAL A 142 7.88 5.87 16.21
C VAL A 142 7.46 5.45 17.61
N SER A 143 6.16 5.45 17.87
CA SER A 143 5.56 5.02 19.14
C SER A 143 4.85 3.67 18.97
N SER A 144 4.77 2.88 20.05
CA SER A 144 4.03 1.62 20.01
C SER A 144 2.51 1.84 20.00
N GLY A 145 1.77 0.84 19.46
CA GLY A 145 0.31 0.80 19.57
C GLY A 145 -0.47 1.29 18.36
N TYR A 146 0.18 1.82 17.33
CA TYR A 146 -0.49 2.13 16.05
C TYR A 146 -0.60 0.86 15.20
N SER A 147 -1.79 0.58 14.68
CA SER A 147 -2.05 -0.67 13.97
C SER A 147 -2.58 -0.44 12.57
N ILE A 148 -2.15 -1.30 11.65
CA ILE A 148 -2.63 -1.37 10.28
C ILE A 148 -2.99 -2.82 9.99
N SER A 149 -4.17 -3.05 9.38
CA SER A 149 -4.66 -4.40 9.09
C SER A 149 -4.94 -4.56 7.60
N ASN A 150 -4.87 -5.80 7.12
CA ASN A 150 -5.54 -6.17 5.89
C ASN A 150 -7.05 -5.98 6.06
N THR A 151 -7.74 -5.58 5.01
CA THR A 151 -9.17 -5.27 5.09
C THR A 151 -9.94 -5.94 3.96
N VAL A 152 -11.18 -6.32 4.24
CA VAL A 152 -12.16 -6.75 3.24
C VAL A 152 -13.44 -5.96 3.49
N GLY A 153 -13.99 -5.38 2.45
CA GLY A 153 -15.22 -4.62 2.48
C GLY A 153 -16.02 -4.82 1.19
N GLY A 154 -17.17 -4.17 1.10
CA GLY A 154 -17.99 -4.20 -0.10
C GLY A 154 -19.39 -3.70 0.14
N SER A 155 -20.30 -3.97 -0.80
CA SER A 155 -21.69 -3.57 -0.74
C SER A 155 -22.48 -4.28 0.38
N ALA A 156 -23.64 -3.78 0.75
CA ALA A 156 -24.52 -4.45 1.68
C ALA A 156 -24.93 -5.85 1.15
N GLY A 157 -25.10 -6.80 2.06
CA GLY A 157 -25.56 -8.15 1.72
C GLY A 157 -24.50 -9.15 1.26
N ILE A 158 -23.22 -8.75 1.16
CA ILE A 158 -22.13 -9.69 0.88
C ILE A 158 -21.71 -10.44 2.14
N ASP A 159 -21.20 -11.65 1.94
CA ASP A 159 -20.59 -12.46 3.01
C ASP A 159 -19.09 -12.18 3.10
N ILE A 160 -18.73 -11.23 3.97
CA ILE A 160 -17.32 -10.84 4.21
C ILE A 160 -16.46 -12.03 4.68
N LYS A 161 -17.02 -12.91 5.50
CA LYS A 161 -16.29 -14.09 6.01
C LYS A 161 -15.99 -15.04 4.86
N PHE A 162 -16.98 -15.35 4.04
CA PHE A 162 -16.81 -16.20 2.86
C PHE A 162 -15.74 -15.64 1.92
N ILE A 163 -15.77 -14.32 1.66
CA ILE A 163 -14.77 -13.66 0.81
C ILE A 163 -13.37 -13.78 1.40
N LYS A 164 -13.20 -13.51 2.70
CA LYS A 164 -11.91 -13.67 3.39
C LYS A 164 -11.37 -15.09 3.29
N ASP A 165 -12.21 -16.09 3.58
CA ASP A 165 -11.85 -17.50 3.58
C ASP A 165 -11.50 -17.96 2.14
N ARG A 166 -12.28 -17.53 1.16
CA ARG A 166 -12.07 -17.89 -0.24
C ARG A 166 -10.79 -17.28 -0.83
N LEU A 167 -10.56 -15.98 -0.60
CA LEU A 167 -9.34 -15.30 -1.03
C LEU A 167 -8.13 -15.83 -0.26
N GLY A 168 -8.27 -16.07 1.05
CA GLY A 168 -7.22 -16.63 1.89
C GLY A 168 -6.76 -17.99 1.39
N SER A 169 -7.69 -18.91 1.13
CA SER A 169 -7.38 -20.26 0.65
C SER A 169 -6.82 -20.27 -0.77
N SER A 170 -7.28 -19.40 -1.67
CA SER A 170 -6.84 -19.37 -3.06
C SER A 170 -5.53 -18.62 -3.30
N LEU A 171 -5.20 -17.65 -2.45
CA LEU A 171 -4.05 -16.75 -2.62
C LEU A 171 -2.99 -16.87 -1.52
N GLY A 172 -3.26 -17.63 -0.46
CA GLY A 172 -2.38 -17.73 0.71
C GLY A 172 -2.28 -16.42 1.52
N ILE A 173 -3.28 -15.53 1.42
CA ILE A 173 -3.27 -14.22 2.06
C ILE A 173 -4.11 -14.24 3.33
N ASN A 174 -3.50 -13.89 4.47
CA ASN A 174 -4.25 -13.72 5.72
C ASN A 174 -4.90 -12.33 5.78
N TYR A 175 -6.20 -12.25 5.45
CA TYR A 175 -6.96 -11.00 5.51
C TYR A 175 -7.37 -10.56 6.92
N SER A 176 -7.01 -11.31 7.95
CA SER A 176 -7.15 -10.90 9.35
C SER A 176 -5.83 -10.44 9.97
N ARG A 177 -4.76 -10.35 9.17
CA ARG A 177 -3.45 -9.94 9.63
C ARG A 177 -3.43 -8.46 10.02
N THR A 178 -2.81 -8.18 11.16
CA THR A 178 -2.58 -6.85 11.70
C THR A 178 -1.09 -6.68 12.01
N TRP A 179 -0.56 -5.52 11.69
CA TRP A 179 0.77 -5.06 12.10
C TRP A 179 0.59 -3.97 13.13
N THR A 180 1.38 -4.01 14.20
CA THR A 180 1.36 -3.00 15.25
C THR A 180 2.76 -2.41 15.40
N THR A 181 2.86 -1.09 15.47
CA THR A 181 4.12 -0.38 15.68
C THR A 181 4.74 -0.74 17.03
N GLN A 182 6.06 -0.84 17.04
CA GLN A 182 6.86 -1.06 18.25
C GLN A 182 7.88 0.07 18.37
N THR A 183 8.17 0.51 19.58
CA THR A 183 9.13 1.60 19.87
C THR A 183 10.57 1.27 19.48
N SER A 184 10.87 0.02 19.20
CA SER A 184 12.20 -0.44 18.75
C SER A 184 12.52 -0.10 17.30
N VAL A 185 11.58 0.37 16.50
CA VAL A 185 11.87 0.96 15.18
C VAL A 185 12.39 2.37 15.40
N ILE A 186 13.71 2.48 15.63
CA ILE A 186 14.35 3.73 16.08
C ILE A 186 14.67 4.60 14.85
N THR A 187 13.64 5.16 14.28
CA THR A 187 13.78 6.30 13.39
C THR A 187 13.24 7.51 14.12
N LYS A 188 14.06 8.53 14.24
CA LYS A 188 13.67 9.81 14.79
C LYS A 188 13.77 10.91 13.74
N GLY A 189 12.98 11.94 13.91
CA GLY A 189 13.10 13.14 13.11
C GLY A 189 12.79 14.35 13.96
N THR A 190 13.28 15.51 13.56
CA THR A 190 13.10 16.77 14.31
C THR A 190 11.98 17.60 13.70
N VAL A 191 11.00 17.95 14.51
CA VAL A 191 9.97 18.95 14.20
C VAL A 191 10.50 20.31 14.62
N LYS A 192 10.67 21.21 13.66
CA LYS A 192 11.16 22.56 13.92
C LYS A 192 10.10 23.42 14.57
N ASN A 193 10.54 24.41 15.35
CA ASN A 193 9.69 25.37 16.04
C ASN A 193 8.57 25.93 15.15
N GLY A 194 7.35 25.99 15.66
CA GLY A 194 6.17 26.50 14.96
C GLY A 194 5.56 25.53 13.93
N ASN A 195 5.98 24.26 13.94
CA ASN A 195 5.40 23.21 13.13
C ASN A 195 4.80 22.09 14.00
N CYS A 196 3.85 21.37 13.45
CA CYS A 196 3.41 20.08 13.95
C CYS A 196 3.95 18.97 13.06
N GLY A 197 4.30 17.84 13.65
CA GLY A 197 4.85 16.71 12.95
C GLY A 197 4.37 15.36 13.52
N VAL A 198 4.43 14.33 12.69
CA VAL A 198 4.04 12.97 13.03
C VAL A 198 4.88 11.99 12.23
N MET A 199 5.30 10.88 12.83
CA MET A 199 5.90 9.76 12.10
C MET A 199 4.81 9.00 11.37
N ILE A 200 5.07 8.67 10.10
CA ILE A 200 4.11 7.99 9.22
C ILE A 200 4.77 6.85 8.46
N THR A 201 3.95 5.90 8.05
CA THR A 201 4.31 4.94 6.99
C THR A 201 3.41 5.13 5.78
N LYS A 202 3.96 4.83 4.60
CA LYS A 202 3.29 4.82 3.30
C LYS A 202 3.20 3.38 2.80
N PRO A 203 2.17 2.60 3.21
CA PRO A 203 2.11 1.19 2.89
C PRO A 203 1.90 0.93 1.41
N ILE A 204 2.60 -0.05 0.85
CA ILE A 204 2.29 -0.61 -0.46
C ILE A 204 1.13 -1.60 -0.27
N THR A 205 0.02 -1.31 -0.93
CA THR A 205 -1.23 -2.05 -0.79
C THR A 205 -1.64 -2.64 -2.13
N THR A 206 -1.99 -3.93 -2.13
CA THR A 206 -2.62 -4.58 -3.28
C THR A 206 -4.10 -4.74 -3.01
N ARG A 207 -4.92 -4.04 -3.79
CA ARG A 207 -6.38 -4.16 -3.79
C ARG A 207 -6.83 -5.14 -4.85
N ARG A 208 -7.62 -6.11 -4.43
CA ARG A 208 -8.42 -6.95 -5.32
C ARG A 208 -9.86 -6.57 -5.13
N SER A 209 -10.60 -6.48 -6.22
CA SER A 209 -12.01 -6.13 -6.18
C SER A 209 -12.78 -6.94 -7.21
N GLY A 210 -14.07 -7.12 -6.96
CA GLY A 210 -14.88 -7.94 -7.83
C GLY A 210 -16.29 -8.12 -7.32
N ARG A 211 -16.92 -9.20 -7.79
CA ARG A 211 -18.36 -9.48 -7.57
C ARG A 211 -18.53 -10.80 -6.84
N GLN A 212 -19.54 -10.84 -5.97
CA GLN A 212 -20.02 -12.05 -5.35
C GLN A 212 -21.31 -12.50 -6.01
N PHE A 213 -21.42 -13.81 -6.23
CA PHE A 213 -22.56 -14.47 -6.85
C PHE A 213 -23.10 -15.57 -5.96
N ARG A 214 -24.40 -15.86 -6.09
CA ARG A 214 -25.05 -17.00 -5.48
C ARG A 214 -25.90 -17.73 -6.51
N GLY A 215 -25.93 -19.05 -6.46
CA GLY A 215 -26.72 -19.92 -7.34
C GLY A 215 -25.90 -20.94 -8.09
N CYS A 216 -26.52 -21.60 -9.04
CA CYS A 216 -25.88 -22.59 -9.90
C CYS A 216 -25.04 -21.93 -10.99
N VAL A 217 -23.92 -22.53 -11.36
CA VAL A 217 -23.12 -22.08 -12.51
C VAL A 217 -23.99 -22.00 -13.76
N GLY A 218 -24.01 -20.85 -14.42
CA GLY A 218 -24.84 -20.57 -15.60
C GLY A 218 -26.18 -19.89 -15.30
N SER A 219 -26.65 -19.90 -14.03
CA SER A 219 -27.88 -19.21 -13.60
C SER A 219 -27.73 -18.42 -12.30
N ALA A 220 -26.49 -18.29 -11.83
CA ALA A 220 -26.23 -17.55 -10.61
C ALA A 220 -26.47 -16.04 -10.78
N ARG A 221 -26.96 -15.42 -9.72
CA ARG A 221 -27.14 -13.99 -9.66
C ARG A 221 -26.05 -13.30 -8.87
N GLN A 222 -25.70 -12.10 -9.27
CA GLN A 222 -24.84 -11.25 -8.49
C GLN A 222 -25.58 -10.78 -7.24
N ILE A 223 -24.93 -10.91 -6.06
CA ILE A 223 -25.47 -10.47 -4.78
C ILE A 223 -24.76 -9.23 -4.24
N GLY A 224 -23.62 -8.88 -4.79
CA GLY A 224 -22.91 -7.66 -4.40
C GLY A 224 -21.50 -7.59 -4.98
N THR A 225 -20.79 -6.58 -4.54
CA THR A 225 -19.40 -6.29 -4.92
C THR A 225 -18.53 -6.22 -3.69
N TRP A 226 -17.27 -6.57 -3.85
CA TRP A 226 -16.30 -6.63 -2.76
C TRP A 226 -14.96 -6.02 -3.17
N TYR A 227 -14.21 -5.57 -2.18
CA TYR A 227 -12.79 -5.27 -2.32
C TYR A 227 -12.00 -5.87 -1.14
N ALA A 228 -10.74 -6.16 -1.38
CA ALA A 228 -9.86 -6.74 -0.39
C ALA A 228 -8.46 -6.14 -0.52
N ASP A 229 -8.04 -5.41 0.50
CA ASP A 229 -6.74 -4.77 0.59
C ASP A 229 -5.79 -5.68 1.37
N SER A 230 -4.71 -6.04 0.75
CA SER A 230 -3.65 -6.84 1.35
C SER A 230 -2.31 -6.13 1.27
N ARG A 231 -1.50 -6.34 2.31
CA ARG A 231 -0.17 -5.79 2.46
C ARG A 231 0.81 -6.89 2.77
N LYS A 232 2.09 -6.66 2.47
CA LYS A 232 3.17 -7.60 2.73
C LYS A 232 3.98 -7.18 3.95
N ASP A 233 4.79 -8.11 4.44
CA ASP A 233 5.83 -7.81 5.42
C ASP A 233 6.96 -7.04 4.77
N GLY A 234 7.41 -6.01 5.45
CA GLY A 234 8.71 -5.38 5.28
C GLY A 234 9.58 -5.63 6.51
N SER A 235 10.86 -5.37 6.37
CA SER A 235 11.81 -5.38 7.50
C SER A 235 12.48 -4.02 7.58
N TYR A 236 12.54 -3.47 8.78
CA TYR A 236 13.23 -2.21 9.09
C TYR A 236 14.12 -2.46 10.30
N ASN A 237 15.43 -2.38 10.13
CA ASN A 237 16.42 -2.66 11.20
C ASN A 237 16.15 -4.01 11.89
N GLY A 238 15.87 -5.06 11.10
CA GLY A 238 15.56 -6.40 11.60
C GLY A 238 14.17 -6.56 12.23
N ILE A 239 13.35 -5.51 12.28
CA ILE A 239 12.01 -5.55 12.84
C ILE A 239 10.98 -5.71 11.73
N LYS A 240 10.08 -6.68 11.89
CA LYS A 240 8.98 -6.88 10.94
C LYS A 240 7.98 -5.75 11.05
N TRP A 241 7.76 -5.09 9.93
CA TRP A 241 6.74 -4.09 9.75
C TRP A 241 6.01 -4.32 8.43
N ILE A 242 5.22 -3.39 8.00
CA ILE A 242 4.51 -3.41 6.73
C ILE A 242 5.44 -2.91 5.61
N GLU A 243 5.38 -3.52 4.43
CA GLU A 243 6.13 -3.06 3.25
C GLU A 243 5.67 -1.65 2.82
N GLY A 244 6.63 -0.78 2.53
CA GLY A 244 6.38 0.61 2.14
C GLY A 244 7.52 1.51 2.58
N ALA A 245 7.26 2.80 2.71
CA ALA A 245 8.25 3.75 3.18
C ALA A 245 7.87 4.32 4.56
N ILE A 246 8.86 4.60 5.39
CA ILE A 246 8.69 5.35 6.64
C ILE A 246 9.16 6.78 6.40
N SER A 247 8.39 7.76 6.86
CA SER A 247 8.71 9.18 6.73
C SER A 247 8.09 10.00 7.85
N MET A 248 8.18 11.31 7.75
CA MET A 248 7.48 12.26 8.63
C MET A 248 6.54 13.13 7.81
N CYS A 249 5.36 13.41 8.35
CA CYS A 249 4.50 14.47 7.85
C CYS A 249 4.65 15.69 8.77
N VAL A 250 5.13 16.81 8.23
CA VAL A 250 5.36 18.06 8.98
C VAL A 250 4.66 19.20 8.26
N LYS A 251 3.89 19.97 9.01
CA LYS A 251 3.22 21.18 8.51
C LYS A 251 3.26 22.28 9.56
N ARG A 252 3.19 23.52 9.09
CA ARG A 252 3.08 24.67 9.99
C ARG A 252 1.82 24.55 10.83
N GLY A 253 1.96 24.71 12.12
CA GLY A 253 0.87 24.63 13.09
C GLY A 253 1.39 24.60 14.52
N ASN A 254 0.49 24.82 15.47
CA ASN A 254 0.80 24.87 16.90
C ASN A 254 -0.16 24.02 17.74
N ASN A 255 -1.15 23.39 17.12
CA ASN A 255 -2.10 22.51 17.80
C ASN A 255 -2.52 21.34 16.89
N PRO A 256 -2.75 20.12 17.43
CA PRO A 256 -3.45 19.06 16.71
C PRO A 256 -4.93 19.43 16.49
N PRO A 257 -5.63 18.85 15.51
CA PRO A 257 -5.16 17.77 14.64
C PRO A 257 -4.28 18.25 13.48
N LEU A 258 -3.39 17.36 13.00
CA LEU A 258 -2.57 17.60 11.82
C LEU A 258 -3.21 16.90 10.59
N SER A 259 -3.49 17.62 9.52
CA SER A 259 -3.97 17.02 8.27
C SER A 259 -2.88 16.16 7.64
N ARG A 260 -3.28 15.04 7.02
CA ARG A 260 -2.33 14.13 6.33
C ARG A 260 -1.56 14.87 5.24
N CYS A 261 -0.32 14.47 5.02
CA CYS A 261 0.47 14.97 3.90
C CYS A 261 -0.04 14.37 2.59
N HIS A 262 -0.38 13.08 2.59
CA HIS A 262 -1.01 12.38 1.48
C HIS A 262 -2.25 11.63 2.01
N GLY A 263 -3.37 11.78 1.29
CA GLY A 263 -4.66 11.20 1.65
C GLY A 263 -5.58 12.19 2.36
N GLN A 264 -6.73 11.69 2.81
CA GLN A 264 -7.78 12.47 3.45
C GLN A 264 -7.77 12.25 4.97
N GLY A 265 -8.31 13.23 5.72
CA GLY A 265 -8.44 13.18 7.16
C GLY A 265 -7.23 13.72 7.91
N ASN A 266 -7.25 13.54 9.22
CA ASN A 266 -6.29 14.12 10.14
C ASN A 266 -5.62 13.05 11.01
N PHE A 267 -4.40 13.35 11.43
CA PHE A 267 -3.70 12.67 12.52
C PHE A 267 -4.12 13.28 13.88
N ARG A 268 -4.03 12.51 14.93
CA ARG A 268 -4.35 12.92 16.31
C ARG A 268 -3.19 12.70 17.25
#